data_4a2c9f59a3b9dedfc0c9f47d59e2f89f
#
_entry.id   4a2c9f59a3b9dedfc0c9f47d59e2f89f
#
_cell.length_a   1.000
_cell.length_b   1.000
_cell.length_c   1.000
_cell.angle_alpha   90.00
_cell.angle_beta   90.00
_cell.angle_gamma   90.00
#
_symmetry.space_group_name_H-M   'P 1'
#
loop_
_entity.id
_entity.type
_entity.pdbx_description
1 polymer ?
#
loop_
_entity_poly.entity_id
_entity_poly.type
_entity_poly.pdbx_seq_one_letter_code
_entity_poly.pdbx_strand_id
1 'polypeptide(L)'
;MSGTMRGSVFTYLSPLLRGRSGLSHEQSHLLLPADSAWLALERPENPMTITVMLRVDGLTAPRFREFLRVYWMAWERFRYMPVKRSPAWWWEPDPMFDIRHHLDVVVDRFTPESLQEWVSVRLNQPLPMYRPRWKFWLAPNAEGGAVLLLRIHHCYADGLSLLGIFDCLCPPSPQQRPAIYGAPETAELSRWTAAAKVWLGRLMAPGVSTEEASGFAGVEASGGNQWQDAGRLLERVAQKSLKLVHEFSEFLVEPEDSDTDLRRPLLGRRHCRWSEPVPLERFRSIARVTNVTINDVLLSCVAAAVRTRLGIDGADLDEAVLHAAVPVDIRSRLPDELKPAPGELGNYFGTVFVPLPVDGESPLERLYRIKHETRRLKQSWQPGIAWGLAASATAVPEPWREPLANVFYRKASAVVSNVPGTPEARYIAGCRITEQMFWVPQAGDIGLGISIVSYAGQVQFGVVADEAVMADPEDFLSDCLQELARFPGD
;
A
#
# COMPACT_ATOMS: atom_id res chain seq x y z
N MET A 1 46.04 7.00 7.50
CA MET A 1 45.28 8.23 7.22
C MET A 1 43.81 7.87 7.28
N SER A 2 43.20 8.08 8.45
CA SER A 2 41.83 7.75 8.75
C SER A 2 40.97 8.98 8.51
N GLY A 3 40.17 8.97 7.45
CA GLY A 3 39.17 9.98 7.17
C GLY A 3 37.80 9.48 7.55
N THR A 4 37.31 9.96 8.68
CA THR A 4 35.95 9.70 9.19
C THR A 4 34.91 10.34 8.27
N MET A 5 34.16 9.55 7.51
CA MET A 5 32.92 9.97 6.89
C MET A 5 31.84 10.12 7.97
N ARG A 6 31.73 11.28 8.59
CA ARG A 6 30.57 11.71 9.37
C ARG A 6 29.83 12.77 8.56
N GLY A 7 29.14 12.36 7.51
CA GLY A 7 28.13 13.17 6.83
C GLY A 7 26.75 12.67 7.23
N SER A 8 26.12 13.36 8.16
CA SER A 8 24.73 13.08 8.57
C SER A 8 23.80 13.21 7.35
N VAL A 9 22.94 12.23 7.11
CA VAL A 9 21.87 12.24 6.10
C VAL A 9 21.01 13.52 6.20
N PHE A 10 20.94 14.12 7.37
CA PHE A 10 20.24 15.40 7.64
C PHE A 10 20.94 16.65 7.08
N THR A 11 22.20 16.59 6.72
CA THR A 11 22.91 17.74 6.13
C THR A 11 22.43 18.04 4.70
N TYR A 12 21.87 17.05 4.01
CA TYR A 12 21.34 17.19 2.66
C TYR A 12 19.92 17.79 2.60
N LEU A 13 19.17 17.78 3.70
CA LEU A 13 17.83 18.39 3.77
C LEU A 13 17.88 19.89 4.12
N SER A 14 18.96 20.37 4.73
CA SER A 14 19.11 21.78 5.12
C SER A 14 19.12 22.79 3.95
N PRO A 15 19.67 22.50 2.76
CA PRO A 15 19.63 23.42 1.62
C PRO A 15 18.24 23.54 0.99
N LEU A 16 17.36 22.54 1.17
CA LEU A 16 16.00 22.54 0.62
C LEU A 16 15.08 23.56 1.31
N LEU A 17 15.45 23.99 2.51
CA LEU A 17 14.67 24.91 3.35
C LEU A 17 14.97 26.39 3.05
N ARG A 18 15.99 26.73 2.23
CA ARG A 18 16.31 28.11 1.85
C ARG A 18 15.78 28.40 0.45
N GLY A 19 14.53 28.89 0.39
CA GLY A 19 13.84 29.25 -0.84
C GLY A 19 14.54 30.34 -1.64
N ARG A 20 14.49 30.20 -2.97
CA ARG A 20 14.71 31.29 -3.91
C ARG A 20 13.37 32.01 -4.13
N SER A 21 13.41 33.33 -3.87
CA SER A 21 12.30 34.26 -4.06
C SER A 21 11.96 34.48 -5.53
N GLY A 22 10.67 34.47 -5.83
CA GLY A 22 10.12 35.07 -7.04
C GLY A 22 9.05 34.22 -7.72
N LEU A 23 7.82 34.45 -7.36
CA LEU A 23 6.50 34.04 -7.84
C LEU A 23 5.68 33.37 -6.73
N SER A 24 4.44 33.76 -6.55
CA SER A 24 3.54 33.38 -5.44
C SER A 24 3.64 31.92 -4.98
N HIS A 25 4.54 31.64 -4.04
CA HIS A 25 4.81 30.31 -3.47
C HIS A 25 3.84 29.91 -2.35
N GLU A 26 2.81 30.68 -2.10
CA GLU A 26 1.91 30.49 -0.94
C GLU A 26 1.05 29.23 -1.00
N GLN A 27 1.07 28.48 -2.11
CA GLN A 27 0.23 27.29 -2.28
C GLN A 27 0.98 26.00 -2.65
N SER A 28 2.29 26.00 -2.77
CA SER A 28 3.06 24.78 -3.11
C SER A 28 3.61 24.12 -1.86
N HIS A 29 3.42 22.80 -1.72
CA HIS A 29 3.88 22.03 -0.57
C HIS A 29 4.85 20.94 -1.01
N LEU A 30 5.85 20.63 -0.17
CA LEU A 30 6.77 19.54 -0.43
C LEU A 30 6.03 18.20 -0.27
N LEU A 31 6.21 17.27 -1.22
CA LEU A 31 5.75 15.90 -1.03
C LEU A 31 6.53 15.25 0.11
N LEU A 32 5.83 14.51 0.95
CA LEU A 32 6.47 13.66 1.94
C LEU A 32 7.36 12.62 1.24
N PRO A 33 8.49 12.26 1.83
CA PRO A 33 9.39 11.28 1.23
C PRO A 33 8.72 9.95 0.88
N ALA A 34 7.84 9.43 1.75
CA ALA A 34 7.08 8.21 1.50
C ALA A 34 6.13 8.34 0.29
N ASP A 35 5.51 9.52 0.08
CA ASP A 35 4.64 9.78 -1.07
C ASP A 35 5.45 9.93 -2.37
N SER A 36 6.59 10.61 -2.29
CA SER A 36 7.47 10.84 -3.44
C SER A 36 8.21 9.59 -3.91
N ALA A 37 8.39 8.59 -3.05
CA ALA A 37 8.98 7.31 -3.40
C ALA A 37 8.21 6.62 -4.53
N TRP A 38 6.88 6.69 -4.53
CA TRP A 38 6.02 6.10 -5.56
C TRP A 38 6.24 6.71 -6.94
N LEU A 39 6.55 8.01 -7.00
CA LEU A 39 6.90 8.68 -8.25
C LEU A 39 8.31 8.30 -8.76
N ALA A 40 9.20 7.98 -7.84
CA ALA A 40 10.55 7.54 -8.17
C ALA A 40 10.62 6.07 -8.60
N LEU A 41 9.67 5.24 -8.14
CA LEU A 41 9.58 3.81 -8.42
C LEU A 41 8.70 3.49 -9.64
N GLU A 42 7.96 4.48 -10.15
CA GLU A 42 7.07 4.29 -11.30
C GLU A 42 7.85 3.95 -12.56
N ARG A 43 7.41 2.91 -13.27
CA ARG A 43 7.91 2.50 -14.58
C ARG A 43 6.77 2.42 -15.59
N PRO A 44 7.01 2.58 -16.89
CA PRO A 44 5.99 2.42 -17.92
C PRO A 44 5.29 1.06 -17.86
N GLU A 45 6.06 0.01 -17.60
CA GLU A 45 5.56 -1.37 -17.50
C GLU A 45 4.79 -1.61 -16.20
N ASN A 46 5.07 -0.82 -15.15
CA ASN A 46 4.49 -0.98 -13.84
C ASN A 46 4.14 0.38 -13.20
N PRO A 47 3.07 1.06 -13.66
CA PRO A 47 2.63 2.33 -13.12
C PRO A 47 2.10 2.17 -11.69
N MET A 48 2.50 3.09 -10.83
CA MET A 48 2.14 3.10 -9.40
C MET A 48 0.73 3.66 -9.19
N THR A 49 -0.28 2.96 -9.71
CA THR A 49 -1.67 3.39 -9.71
C THR A 49 -2.57 2.40 -8.99
N ILE A 50 -3.29 2.88 -7.98
CA ILE A 50 -4.36 2.13 -7.32
C ILE A 50 -5.60 2.22 -8.20
N THR A 51 -6.29 1.12 -8.40
CA THR A 51 -7.57 1.06 -9.09
C THR A 51 -8.65 0.57 -8.13
N VAL A 52 -9.77 1.28 -8.05
CA VAL A 52 -10.93 0.94 -7.21
C VAL A 52 -12.15 0.85 -8.09
N MET A 53 -12.90 -0.23 -7.99
CA MET A 53 -14.18 -0.43 -8.63
C MET A 53 -15.28 -0.52 -7.57
N LEU A 54 -16.35 0.21 -7.78
CA LEU A 54 -17.59 0.11 -7.00
C LEU A 54 -18.73 -0.22 -7.96
N ARG A 55 -19.53 -1.21 -7.61
CA ARG A 55 -20.85 -1.42 -8.23
C ARG A 55 -21.87 -0.72 -7.39
N VAL A 56 -22.73 0.09 -8.02
CA VAL A 56 -23.61 1.04 -7.32
C VAL A 56 -25.01 1.02 -7.92
N ASP A 57 -26.02 0.84 -7.07
CA ASP A 57 -27.41 0.83 -7.50
C ASP A 57 -27.89 2.21 -7.96
N GLY A 58 -28.31 2.31 -9.23
CA GLY A 58 -28.99 3.50 -9.74
C GLY A 58 -28.17 4.80 -9.74
N LEU A 59 -26.83 4.71 -9.72
CA LEU A 59 -25.96 5.89 -9.81
C LEU A 59 -26.00 6.48 -11.22
N THR A 60 -26.34 7.77 -11.31
CA THR A 60 -26.41 8.51 -12.57
C THR A 60 -25.27 9.52 -12.70
N ALA A 61 -24.91 9.86 -13.94
CA ALA A 61 -23.84 10.82 -14.21
C ALA A 61 -24.07 12.22 -13.62
N PRO A 62 -25.27 12.82 -13.69
CA PRO A 62 -25.51 14.11 -13.06
C PRO A 62 -25.33 14.07 -11.54
N ARG A 63 -25.83 13.00 -10.91
CA ARG A 63 -25.74 12.80 -9.45
C ARG A 63 -24.30 12.64 -8.99
N PHE A 64 -23.51 11.86 -9.74
CA PHE A 64 -22.10 11.64 -9.41
C PHE A 64 -21.24 12.90 -9.69
N ARG A 65 -21.52 13.66 -10.75
CA ARG A 65 -20.84 14.95 -10.99
C ARG A 65 -21.03 15.93 -9.84
N GLU A 66 -22.26 16.02 -9.33
CA GLU A 66 -22.54 16.89 -8.18
C GLU A 66 -21.82 16.39 -6.92
N PHE A 67 -21.81 15.08 -6.68
CA PHE A 67 -21.08 14.46 -5.59
C PHE A 67 -19.57 14.79 -5.66
N LEU A 68 -18.94 14.65 -6.83
CA LEU A 68 -17.54 15.01 -7.02
C LEU A 68 -17.30 16.48 -6.71
N ARG A 69 -18.14 17.37 -7.23
CA ARG A 69 -17.99 18.81 -7.06
C ARG A 69 -18.10 19.24 -5.59
N VAL A 70 -19.00 18.65 -4.83
CA VAL A 70 -19.28 19.04 -3.44
C VAL A 70 -18.37 18.33 -2.45
N TYR A 71 -18.22 17.02 -2.61
CA TYR A 71 -17.61 16.20 -1.58
C TYR A 71 -16.19 15.76 -1.91
N TRP A 72 -15.91 15.23 -3.11
CA TRP A 72 -14.56 14.83 -3.49
C TRP A 72 -13.61 16.02 -3.53
N MET A 73 -14.03 17.12 -4.10
CA MET A 73 -13.24 18.34 -4.20
C MET A 73 -13.06 19.09 -2.88
N ALA A 74 -13.64 18.62 -1.77
CA ALA A 74 -13.34 19.12 -0.44
C ALA A 74 -11.93 18.78 0.03
N TRP A 75 -11.33 17.74 -0.51
CA TRP A 75 -9.89 17.45 -0.32
C TRP A 75 -9.08 18.23 -1.35
N GLU A 76 -8.38 19.27 -0.90
CA GLU A 76 -7.59 20.15 -1.77
C GLU A 76 -6.52 19.39 -2.56
N ARG A 77 -5.92 18.36 -1.98
CA ARG A 77 -4.90 17.52 -2.63
C ARG A 77 -5.35 16.96 -3.99
N PHE A 78 -6.64 16.76 -4.21
CA PHE A 78 -7.16 16.31 -5.51
C PHE A 78 -7.16 17.39 -6.60
N ARG A 79 -6.81 18.65 -6.27
CA ARG A 79 -6.56 19.72 -7.23
C ARG A 79 -5.07 19.95 -7.49
N TYR A 80 -4.21 19.23 -6.75
CA TYR A 80 -2.77 19.38 -6.85
C TYR A 80 -2.18 18.27 -7.70
N MET A 81 -1.11 18.57 -8.41
CA MET A 81 -0.30 17.65 -9.18
C MET A 81 1.09 17.53 -8.59
N PRO A 82 1.73 16.35 -8.65
CA PRO A 82 3.11 16.20 -8.24
C PRO A 82 4.04 16.76 -9.34
N VAL A 83 4.89 17.70 -8.98
CA VAL A 83 5.84 18.34 -9.89
C VAL A 83 7.26 18.13 -9.39
N LYS A 84 8.15 17.64 -10.26
CA LYS A 84 9.56 17.44 -9.93
C LYS A 84 10.31 18.77 -10.04
N ARG A 85 10.78 19.29 -8.91
CA ARG A 85 11.75 20.39 -8.83
C ARG A 85 13.00 19.83 -8.16
N SER A 86 13.98 19.49 -8.99
CA SER A 86 15.18 18.79 -8.50
C SER A 86 15.80 19.50 -7.27
N PRO A 87 16.12 18.76 -6.20
CA PRO A 87 16.10 17.29 -6.08
C PRO A 87 14.78 16.69 -5.52
N ALA A 88 13.74 17.51 -5.27
CA ALA A 88 12.52 17.09 -4.57
C ALA A 88 11.26 17.14 -5.45
N TRP A 89 10.19 16.51 -4.96
CA TRP A 89 8.85 16.57 -5.53
C TRP A 89 7.97 17.53 -4.71
N TRP A 90 7.11 18.27 -5.41
CA TRP A 90 6.23 19.29 -4.83
C TRP A 90 4.78 19.06 -5.25
N TRP A 91 3.87 19.26 -4.34
CA TRP A 91 2.46 19.45 -4.65
C TRP A 91 2.25 20.88 -5.17
N GLU A 92 1.75 21.00 -6.38
CA GLU A 92 1.42 22.31 -6.98
C GLU A 92 -0.03 22.29 -7.42
N PRO A 93 -0.79 23.35 -7.14
CA PRO A 93 -2.17 23.47 -7.65
C PRO A 93 -2.14 23.44 -9.18
N ASP A 94 -3.07 22.69 -9.79
CA ASP A 94 -3.26 22.75 -11.24
C ASP A 94 -4.00 24.06 -11.59
N PRO A 95 -3.37 25.05 -12.27
CA PRO A 95 -3.99 26.33 -12.60
C PRO A 95 -5.10 26.17 -13.65
N MET A 96 -5.13 25.04 -14.35
CA MET A 96 -6.11 24.71 -15.38
C MET A 96 -7.01 23.56 -14.94
N PHE A 97 -7.17 23.38 -13.61
CA PHE A 97 -8.01 22.31 -13.07
C PHE A 97 -9.44 22.39 -13.59
N ASP A 98 -9.87 21.30 -14.21
CA ASP A 98 -11.25 21.13 -14.67
C ASP A 98 -11.70 19.70 -14.38
N ILE A 99 -12.71 19.57 -13.53
CA ILE A 99 -13.25 18.27 -13.12
C ILE A 99 -13.77 17.43 -14.30
N ARG A 100 -14.11 18.07 -15.42
CA ARG A 100 -14.54 17.38 -16.65
C ARG A 100 -13.47 16.48 -17.25
N HIS A 101 -12.18 16.76 -16.97
CA HIS A 101 -11.07 15.91 -17.38
C HIS A 101 -10.90 14.66 -16.50
N HIS A 102 -11.54 14.67 -15.33
CA HIS A 102 -11.39 13.65 -14.30
C HIS A 102 -12.60 12.70 -14.20
N LEU A 103 -13.62 12.86 -15.06
CA LEU A 103 -14.77 11.96 -15.14
C LEU A 103 -15.18 11.72 -16.58
N ASP A 104 -15.03 10.47 -17.02
CA ASP A 104 -15.64 9.97 -18.25
C ASP A 104 -16.94 9.21 -17.93
N VAL A 105 -17.96 9.43 -18.74
CA VAL A 105 -19.21 8.64 -18.68
C VAL A 105 -19.26 7.73 -19.88
N VAL A 106 -19.32 6.43 -19.64
CA VAL A 106 -19.33 5.39 -20.65
C VAL A 106 -20.78 4.99 -20.93
N VAL A 107 -21.16 5.02 -22.19
CA VAL A 107 -22.55 4.72 -22.61
C VAL A 107 -22.78 3.25 -22.94
N ASP A 108 -21.70 2.48 -23.08
CA ASP A 108 -21.77 1.07 -23.41
C ASP A 108 -22.46 0.26 -22.32
N ARG A 109 -23.02 -0.88 -22.73
CA ARG A 109 -23.56 -1.88 -21.82
C ARG A 109 -22.51 -2.97 -21.62
N PHE A 110 -22.34 -3.39 -20.37
CA PHE A 110 -21.37 -4.41 -20.00
C PHE A 110 -22.07 -5.62 -19.40
N THR A 111 -21.72 -6.80 -19.91
CA THR A 111 -21.88 -8.06 -19.18
C THR A 111 -20.74 -8.22 -18.17
N PRO A 112 -20.79 -9.17 -17.22
CA PRO A 112 -19.68 -9.40 -16.28
C PRO A 112 -18.34 -9.59 -16.99
N GLU A 113 -18.28 -10.40 -18.04
CA GLU A 113 -17.05 -10.73 -18.78
C GLU A 113 -16.50 -9.51 -19.52
N SER A 114 -17.37 -8.80 -20.25
CA SER A 114 -16.97 -7.59 -20.99
C SER A 114 -16.57 -6.45 -20.04
N LEU A 115 -17.11 -6.43 -18.81
CA LEU A 115 -16.71 -5.50 -17.77
C LEU A 115 -15.28 -5.77 -17.30
N GLN A 116 -14.91 -7.04 -17.08
CA GLN A 116 -13.54 -7.41 -16.67
C GLN A 116 -12.52 -6.99 -17.73
N GLU A 117 -12.83 -7.20 -19.00
CA GLU A 117 -11.97 -6.75 -20.09
C GLU A 117 -11.90 -5.22 -20.16
N TRP A 118 -13.02 -4.53 -19.99
CA TRP A 118 -13.07 -3.07 -19.98
C TRP A 118 -12.21 -2.48 -18.84
N VAL A 119 -12.23 -3.09 -17.64
CA VAL A 119 -11.38 -2.67 -16.51
C VAL A 119 -9.92 -2.95 -16.84
N SER A 120 -9.58 -4.12 -17.42
CA SER A 120 -8.21 -4.47 -17.84
C SER A 120 -7.63 -3.43 -18.81
N VAL A 121 -8.42 -3.02 -19.81
CA VAL A 121 -8.02 -1.94 -20.75
C VAL A 121 -7.75 -0.63 -20.00
N ARG A 122 -8.55 -0.28 -19.00
CA ARG A 122 -8.36 0.96 -18.22
C ARG A 122 -7.13 0.89 -17.31
N LEU A 123 -6.82 -0.27 -16.74
CA LEU A 123 -5.60 -0.49 -15.95
C LEU A 123 -4.32 -0.14 -16.72
N ASN A 124 -4.31 -0.39 -18.02
CA ASN A 124 -3.16 -0.15 -18.88
C ASN A 124 -3.06 1.30 -19.41
N GLN A 125 -4.11 2.12 -19.21
CA GLN A 125 -4.07 3.52 -19.66
C GLN A 125 -3.23 4.37 -18.68
N PRO A 126 -2.25 5.15 -19.14
CA PRO A 126 -1.52 6.06 -18.27
C PRO A 126 -2.42 7.17 -17.74
N LEU A 127 -2.20 7.58 -16.49
CA LEU A 127 -2.80 8.81 -15.97
C LEU A 127 -2.06 10.04 -16.50
N PRO A 128 -2.76 11.17 -16.72
CA PRO A 128 -2.13 12.39 -17.23
C PRO A 128 -1.01 12.89 -16.31
N MET A 129 0.17 13.22 -16.88
CA MET A 129 1.30 13.73 -16.10
C MET A 129 1.20 15.23 -15.75
N TYR A 130 0.42 15.99 -16.53
CA TYR A 130 0.30 17.46 -16.39
C TYR A 130 -0.99 17.88 -15.69
N ARG A 131 -1.62 16.98 -14.96
CA ARG A 131 -2.86 17.19 -14.20
C ARG A 131 -2.78 16.39 -12.91
N PRO A 132 -3.69 16.61 -11.97
CA PRO A 132 -3.86 15.69 -10.84
C PRO A 132 -4.02 14.26 -11.35
N ARG A 133 -3.21 13.35 -10.82
CA ARG A 133 -3.08 11.98 -11.32
C ARG A 133 -4.16 11.06 -10.74
N TRP A 134 -5.41 11.38 -11.03
CA TRP A 134 -6.57 10.53 -10.73
C TRP A 134 -7.66 10.71 -11.78
N LYS A 135 -8.48 9.69 -11.96
CA LYS A 135 -9.59 9.74 -12.91
C LYS A 135 -10.68 8.74 -12.52
N PHE A 136 -11.93 9.17 -12.71
CA PHE A 136 -13.11 8.33 -12.62
C PHE A 136 -13.64 7.98 -14.00
N TRP A 137 -14.22 6.79 -14.12
CA TRP A 137 -15.09 6.36 -15.20
C TRP A 137 -16.39 5.88 -14.57
N LEU A 138 -17.51 6.32 -15.12
CA LEU A 138 -18.85 5.88 -14.72
C LEU A 138 -19.50 5.17 -15.89
N ALA A 139 -19.83 3.88 -15.74
CA ALA A 139 -20.63 3.08 -16.65
C ALA A 139 -22.02 2.84 -16.04
N PRO A 140 -23.03 3.71 -16.31
CA PRO A 140 -24.32 3.65 -15.64
C PRO A 140 -25.20 2.49 -16.11
N ASN A 141 -24.87 1.87 -17.24
CA ASN A 141 -25.68 0.83 -17.88
C ASN A 141 -25.02 -0.58 -17.78
N ALA A 142 -24.10 -0.77 -16.85
CA ALA A 142 -23.52 -2.10 -16.61
C ALA A 142 -24.57 -3.03 -16.00
N GLU A 143 -24.55 -4.30 -16.40
CA GLU A 143 -25.40 -5.33 -15.82
C GLU A 143 -25.11 -5.48 -14.32
N GLY A 144 -26.18 -5.59 -13.51
CA GLY A 144 -26.06 -5.65 -12.05
C GLY A 144 -25.83 -4.32 -11.35
N GLY A 145 -25.99 -3.18 -12.04
CA GLY A 145 -25.88 -1.82 -11.49
C GLY A 145 -24.82 -0.96 -12.16
N ALA A 146 -24.80 0.32 -11.88
CA ALA A 146 -23.79 1.23 -12.39
C ALA A 146 -22.40 0.82 -11.84
N VAL A 147 -21.37 0.91 -12.68
CA VAL A 147 -19.97 0.69 -12.26
C VAL A 147 -19.24 2.02 -12.24
N LEU A 148 -18.62 2.29 -11.10
CA LEU A 148 -17.73 3.43 -10.90
C LEU A 148 -16.31 2.90 -10.74
N LEU A 149 -15.41 3.30 -11.65
CA LEU A 149 -14.00 2.95 -11.60
C LEU A 149 -13.19 4.21 -11.26
N LEU A 150 -12.40 4.16 -10.21
CA LEU A 150 -11.41 5.18 -9.87
C LEU A 150 -10.01 4.63 -10.14
N ARG A 151 -9.18 5.42 -10.79
CA ARG A 151 -7.73 5.22 -10.81
C ARG A 151 -7.04 6.43 -10.21
N ILE A 152 -6.12 6.19 -9.31
CA ILE A 152 -5.37 7.24 -8.60
C ILE A 152 -3.93 6.79 -8.39
N HIS A 153 -2.99 7.69 -8.64
CA HIS A 153 -1.58 7.41 -8.41
C HIS A 153 -1.28 7.28 -6.92
N HIS A 154 -0.45 6.31 -6.54
CA HIS A 154 -0.18 5.95 -5.15
C HIS A 154 0.48 7.08 -4.32
N CYS A 155 1.10 8.08 -4.97
CA CYS A 155 1.64 9.25 -4.26
C CYS A 155 0.58 10.06 -3.52
N TYR A 156 -0.72 9.95 -3.87
CA TYR A 156 -1.79 10.66 -3.17
C TYR A 156 -2.14 10.01 -1.83
N ALA A 157 -2.21 8.69 -1.79
CA ALA A 157 -2.64 7.95 -0.62
C ALA A 157 -2.35 6.47 -0.74
N ASP A 158 -2.19 5.78 0.38
CA ASP A 158 -2.26 4.32 0.46
C ASP A 158 -3.72 3.83 0.51
N GLY A 159 -3.88 2.50 0.45
CA GLY A 159 -5.20 1.86 0.46
C GLY A 159 -6.04 2.20 1.69
N LEU A 160 -5.44 2.29 2.88
CA LEU A 160 -6.16 2.62 4.12
C LEU A 160 -6.52 4.11 4.19
N SER A 161 -5.66 5.01 3.71
CA SER A 161 -6.01 6.43 3.58
C SER A 161 -7.17 6.64 2.62
N LEU A 162 -7.17 5.93 1.46
CA LEU A 162 -8.30 5.96 0.52
C LEU A 162 -9.57 5.37 1.14
N LEU A 163 -9.46 4.25 1.86
CA LEU A 163 -10.59 3.66 2.56
C LEU A 163 -11.17 4.64 3.59
N GLY A 164 -10.33 5.35 4.34
CA GLY A 164 -10.75 6.41 5.26
C GLY A 164 -11.52 7.54 4.58
N ILE A 165 -11.12 7.93 3.36
CA ILE A 165 -11.89 8.90 2.55
C ILE A 165 -13.23 8.29 2.13
N PHE A 166 -13.25 7.06 1.63
CA PHE A 166 -14.50 6.40 1.26
C PHE A 166 -15.44 6.23 2.46
N ASP A 167 -14.92 5.95 3.66
CA ASP A 167 -15.73 5.91 4.88
C ASP A 167 -16.39 7.27 5.21
N CYS A 168 -15.67 8.35 4.97
CA CYS A 168 -16.22 9.71 5.12
C CYS A 168 -17.27 10.04 4.03
N LEU A 169 -16.95 9.68 2.78
CA LEU A 169 -17.76 10.02 1.62
C LEU A 169 -18.95 9.08 1.40
N CYS A 170 -18.89 7.87 1.94
CA CYS A 170 -19.89 6.83 1.76
C CYS A 170 -20.52 6.46 3.12
N PRO A 171 -21.51 7.25 3.60
CA PRO A 171 -22.16 7.00 4.87
C PRO A 171 -22.93 5.66 4.89
N PRO A 172 -23.28 5.12 6.08
CA PRO A 172 -24.02 3.87 6.22
C PRO A 172 -25.54 4.00 5.90
N SER A 173 -26.01 5.19 5.59
CA SER A 173 -27.41 5.46 5.25
C SER A 173 -27.52 6.38 4.03
N PRO A 174 -28.49 6.15 3.11
CA PRO A 174 -28.66 6.98 1.93
C PRO A 174 -29.11 8.42 2.22
N GLN A 175 -29.68 8.66 3.40
CA GLN A 175 -30.14 9.99 3.86
C GLN A 175 -29.04 10.77 4.58
N GLN A 176 -28.03 10.09 5.08
CA GLN A 176 -26.92 10.72 5.76
C GLN A 176 -26.02 11.45 4.75
N ARG A 177 -25.67 12.68 5.07
CA ARG A 177 -24.70 13.42 4.25
C ARG A 177 -23.29 12.92 4.51
N PRO A 178 -22.45 12.86 3.45
CA PRO A 178 -21.02 12.59 3.63
C PRO A 178 -20.39 13.56 4.64
N ALA A 179 -19.49 13.06 5.45
CA ALA A 179 -18.70 13.88 6.34
C ALA A 179 -17.59 14.57 5.54
N ILE A 180 -17.54 15.89 5.61
CA ILE A 180 -16.40 16.66 5.10
C ILE A 180 -15.56 16.97 6.33
N TYR A 181 -14.48 16.25 6.51
CA TYR A 181 -13.42 16.70 7.40
C TYR A 181 -12.65 17.76 6.61
N GLY A 182 -12.56 18.98 7.13
CA GLY A 182 -11.60 19.94 6.58
C GLY A 182 -10.25 19.21 6.61
N ALA A 183 -9.69 18.98 5.42
CA ALA A 183 -8.39 18.32 5.36
C ALA A 183 -7.43 19.12 6.24
N PRO A 184 -6.80 18.53 7.24
CA PRO A 184 -5.75 19.24 7.96
C PRO A 184 -4.74 19.63 6.89
N GLU A 185 -4.38 20.91 6.90
CA GLU A 185 -3.28 21.42 6.10
C GLU A 185 -2.12 20.45 6.21
N THR A 186 -1.52 20.13 5.07
CA THR A 186 -0.40 19.20 4.94
C THR A 186 0.52 19.32 6.14
N ALA A 187 0.78 18.20 6.80
CA ALA A 187 1.70 18.17 7.93
C ALA A 187 2.97 18.96 7.56
N GLU A 188 3.23 20.04 8.27
CA GLU A 188 4.39 20.88 7.95
C GLU A 188 5.64 20.00 7.91
N LEU A 189 6.47 20.18 6.88
CA LEU A 189 7.73 19.45 6.75
C LEU A 189 8.59 19.55 8.02
N SER A 190 8.49 20.68 8.78
CA SER A 190 9.08 20.86 10.08
C SER A 190 8.60 19.83 11.09
N ARG A 191 7.27 19.57 11.15
CA ARG A 191 6.66 18.55 12.01
C ARG A 191 7.14 17.16 11.60
N TRP A 192 7.17 16.87 10.29
CA TRP A 192 7.61 15.58 9.77
C TRP A 192 9.11 15.35 10.01
N THR A 193 9.98 16.35 9.77
CA THR A 193 11.42 16.24 10.02
C THR A 193 11.75 16.13 11.50
N ALA A 194 11.05 16.85 12.37
CA ALA A 194 11.20 16.73 13.81
C ALA A 194 10.79 15.33 14.28
N ALA A 195 9.63 14.87 13.83
CA ALA A 195 9.09 13.59 14.20
C ALA A 195 9.84 12.42 13.54
N ALA A 196 10.37 12.57 12.32
CA ALA A 196 11.26 11.58 11.70
C ALA A 196 12.57 11.43 12.50
N LYS A 197 13.12 12.53 13.05
CA LYS A 197 14.27 12.46 13.96
C LYS A 197 13.96 11.70 15.23
N VAL A 198 12.80 11.99 15.85
CA VAL A 198 12.31 11.26 17.04
C VAL A 198 12.07 9.80 16.69
N TRP A 199 11.47 9.50 15.54
CA TRP A 199 11.18 8.13 15.12
C TRP A 199 12.46 7.34 14.82
N LEU A 200 13.41 7.93 14.08
CA LEU A 200 14.74 7.34 13.86
C LEU A 200 15.48 7.15 15.19
N GLY A 201 15.41 8.13 16.09
CA GLY A 201 15.94 8.02 17.44
C GLY A 201 15.31 6.86 18.22
N ARG A 202 13.97 6.68 18.13
CA ARG A 202 13.26 5.55 18.75
C ARG A 202 13.52 4.23 18.06
N LEU A 203 13.72 4.22 16.75
CA LEU A 203 14.10 3.02 16.00
C LEU A 203 15.51 2.57 16.39
N MET A 204 16.41 3.53 16.55
CA MET A 204 17.80 3.28 16.98
C MET A 204 17.92 3.08 18.48
N ALA A 205 16.98 3.61 19.29
CA ALA A 205 16.93 3.49 20.74
C ALA A 205 15.49 3.28 21.25
N PRO A 206 14.82 2.18 20.88
CA PRO A 206 13.45 1.95 21.29
C PRO A 206 13.33 1.74 22.80
N GLY A 207 12.52 2.59 23.47
CA GLY A 207 12.26 2.55 24.90
C GLY A 207 12.86 3.70 25.72
N VAL A 208 13.43 4.69 25.04
CA VAL A 208 13.77 6.00 25.64
C VAL A 208 12.57 6.92 25.42
N SER A 209 11.99 7.46 26.50
CA SER A 209 10.92 8.46 26.39
C SER A 209 11.48 9.78 25.81
N THR A 210 10.61 10.62 25.25
CA THR A 210 10.98 11.94 24.70
C THR A 210 11.58 12.85 25.77
N GLU A 211 11.17 12.70 27.05
CA GLU A 211 11.75 13.42 28.18
C GLU A 211 13.17 12.95 28.50
N GLU A 212 13.45 11.66 28.40
CA GLU A 212 14.79 11.09 28.59
C GLU A 212 15.75 11.49 27.44
N ALA A 213 15.26 11.58 26.20
CA ALA A 213 16.07 12.01 25.05
C ALA A 213 16.42 13.52 25.08
N SER A 214 15.56 14.35 25.64
CA SER A 214 15.83 15.79 25.83
C SER A 214 16.80 16.04 27.00
N GLY A 215 16.87 15.15 27.98
CA GLY A 215 17.80 15.19 29.12
C GLY A 215 19.28 15.03 28.73
N PHE A 216 19.57 14.48 27.52
CA PHE A 216 20.95 14.35 27.05
C PHE A 216 21.61 15.67 26.61
N ALA A 217 20.83 16.73 26.44
CA ALA A 217 21.37 18.06 26.04
C ALA A 217 21.73 18.96 27.24
N GLY A 218 21.50 18.53 28.48
CA GLY A 218 21.61 19.39 29.64
C GLY A 218 22.14 18.73 30.93
N VAL A 219 22.94 17.66 30.89
CA VAL A 219 23.47 17.01 32.06
C VAL A 219 24.70 17.78 32.61
N GLU A 220 24.48 18.73 33.52
CA GLU A 220 25.48 19.12 34.46
C GLU A 220 25.50 18.10 35.64
N ALA A 221 26.68 17.62 35.93
CA ALA A 221 26.94 16.51 36.82
C ALA A 221 26.56 16.80 38.29
N SER A 222 25.56 16.05 38.82
CA SER A 222 25.41 15.94 40.28
C SER A 222 24.74 14.61 40.66
N GLY A 223 25.48 13.74 41.35
CA GLY A 223 24.98 12.72 42.30
C GLY A 223 24.94 11.26 41.84
N GLY A 224 25.68 10.47 42.47
CA GLY A 224 25.98 9.02 42.67
C GLY A 224 25.15 7.88 42.07
N ASN A 225 23.86 8.01 41.73
CA ASN A 225 23.05 6.90 41.18
C ASN A 225 22.76 7.03 39.66
N GLN A 226 23.03 8.18 39.10
CA GLN A 226 22.74 8.47 37.67
C GLN A 226 23.61 7.66 36.71
N TRP A 227 24.81 7.29 37.07
CA TRP A 227 25.72 6.50 36.23
C TRP A 227 25.27 5.04 36.06
N GLN A 228 24.61 4.46 37.07
CA GLN A 228 24.07 3.10 36.92
C GLN A 228 22.81 3.07 36.04
N ASP A 229 21.99 4.11 36.09
CA ASP A 229 20.80 4.25 35.28
C ASP A 229 21.17 4.62 33.82
N ALA A 230 22.16 5.49 33.61
CA ALA A 230 22.76 5.78 32.33
C ALA A 230 23.43 4.54 31.72
N GLY A 231 24.13 3.72 32.52
CA GLY A 231 24.72 2.46 32.09
C GLY A 231 23.65 1.46 31.62
N ARG A 232 22.57 1.29 32.40
CA ARG A 232 21.45 0.40 32.02
C ARG A 232 20.67 0.92 30.77
N LEU A 233 20.60 2.24 30.60
CA LEU A 233 19.99 2.87 29.44
C LEU A 233 20.85 2.63 28.20
N LEU A 234 22.16 2.88 28.28
CA LEU A 234 23.13 2.63 27.20
C LEU A 234 23.14 1.13 26.81
N GLU A 235 23.06 0.23 27.78
CA GLU A 235 23.02 -1.20 27.53
C GLU A 235 21.74 -1.62 26.80
N ARG A 236 20.57 -1.09 27.23
CA ARG A 236 19.29 -1.28 26.53
C ARG A 236 19.27 -0.69 25.13
N VAL A 237 19.84 0.50 24.94
CA VAL A 237 20.00 1.15 23.63
C VAL A 237 20.91 0.31 22.73
N ALA A 238 22.04 -0.15 23.24
CA ALA A 238 22.98 -1.00 22.50
C ALA A 238 22.34 -2.35 22.09
N GLN A 239 21.65 -3.02 23.01
CA GLN A 239 20.98 -4.31 22.69
C GLN A 239 19.87 -4.16 21.66
N LYS A 240 19.11 -3.05 21.68
CA LYS A 240 18.02 -2.81 20.74
C LYS A 240 18.55 -2.31 19.37
N SER A 241 19.61 -1.51 19.37
CA SER A 241 20.31 -1.13 18.13
C SER A 241 20.94 -2.35 17.46
N LEU A 242 21.53 -3.27 18.23
CA LEU A 242 22.05 -4.55 17.74
C LEU A 242 20.93 -5.41 17.14
N LYS A 243 19.76 -5.46 17.79
CA LYS A 243 18.59 -6.19 17.25
C LYS A 243 18.11 -5.60 15.92
N LEU A 244 18.03 -4.27 15.81
CA LEU A 244 17.64 -3.62 14.55
C LEU A 244 18.68 -3.85 13.44
N VAL A 245 19.97 -3.74 13.75
CA VAL A 245 21.05 -4.04 12.81
C VAL A 245 21.01 -5.51 12.41
N HIS A 246 20.70 -6.40 13.33
CA HIS A 246 20.54 -7.82 13.07
C HIS A 246 19.34 -8.10 12.16
N GLU A 247 18.14 -7.57 12.48
CA GLU A 247 16.95 -7.73 11.62
C GLU A 247 17.15 -7.09 10.24
N PHE A 248 17.87 -5.97 10.15
CA PHE A 248 18.23 -5.37 8.86
C PHE A 248 19.22 -6.24 8.09
N SER A 249 20.21 -6.82 8.78
CA SER A 249 21.15 -7.75 8.15
C SER A 249 20.47 -9.05 7.73
N GLU A 250 19.57 -9.61 8.55
CA GLU A 250 18.74 -10.76 8.18
C GLU A 250 17.90 -10.43 6.95
N PHE A 251 17.25 -9.25 6.93
CA PHE A 251 16.50 -8.80 5.77
C PHE A 251 17.36 -8.72 4.50
N LEU A 252 18.59 -8.22 4.59
CA LEU A 252 19.50 -8.15 3.42
C LEU A 252 19.99 -9.54 2.97
N VAL A 253 20.13 -10.48 3.91
CA VAL A 253 20.63 -11.83 3.66
C VAL A 253 19.52 -12.82 3.33
N GLU A 254 18.23 -12.48 3.60
CA GLU A 254 17.11 -13.31 3.14
C GLU A 254 17.27 -13.66 1.65
N PRO A 255 17.10 -14.93 1.26
CA PRO A 255 17.31 -15.35 -0.11
C PRO A 255 16.39 -14.59 -1.08
N GLU A 256 16.88 -14.35 -2.28
CA GLU A 256 16.06 -13.92 -3.39
C GLU A 256 15.08 -15.05 -3.75
N ASP A 257 13.91 -14.68 -4.27
CA ASP A 257 12.96 -15.66 -4.79
C ASP A 257 13.58 -16.45 -5.96
N SER A 258 13.19 -17.70 -6.06
CA SER A 258 13.58 -18.57 -7.16
C SER A 258 13.22 -17.98 -8.50
N ASP A 259 14.06 -18.21 -9.51
CA ASP A 259 13.80 -17.80 -10.88
C ASP A 259 12.71 -18.70 -11.47
N THR A 260 11.51 -18.15 -11.59
CA THR A 260 10.32 -18.85 -12.08
C THR A 260 9.59 -18.00 -13.12
N ASP A 261 8.61 -18.57 -13.77
CA ASP A 261 7.76 -17.86 -14.75
C ASP A 261 7.00 -16.67 -14.15
N LEU A 262 6.88 -16.59 -12.82
CA LEU A 262 6.33 -15.41 -12.14
C LEU A 262 7.26 -14.19 -12.16
N ARG A 263 8.51 -14.36 -12.60
CA ARG A 263 9.55 -13.33 -12.62
C ARG A 263 10.07 -12.99 -14.01
N ARG A 264 9.27 -13.23 -15.01
CA ARG A 264 9.60 -12.86 -16.41
C ARG A 264 9.66 -11.34 -16.57
N PRO A 265 10.49 -10.82 -17.50
CA PRO A 265 10.47 -9.41 -17.86
C PRO A 265 9.08 -8.97 -18.27
N LEU A 266 8.59 -7.87 -17.65
CA LEU A 266 7.23 -7.40 -17.85
C LEU A 266 7.02 -6.82 -19.25
N LEU A 267 5.84 -7.05 -19.81
CA LEU A 267 5.40 -6.50 -21.09
C LEU A 267 4.63 -5.18 -20.94
N GLY A 268 4.22 -4.84 -19.71
CA GLY A 268 3.38 -3.68 -19.44
C GLY A 268 1.94 -3.81 -19.93
N ARG A 269 1.52 -5.01 -20.30
CA ARG A 269 0.14 -5.36 -20.63
C ARG A 269 -0.42 -6.23 -19.52
N ARG A 270 -1.42 -5.72 -18.80
CA ARG A 270 -1.96 -6.38 -17.62
C ARG A 270 -3.42 -6.71 -17.82
N HIS A 271 -3.78 -7.89 -17.32
CA HIS A 271 -5.15 -8.35 -17.24
C HIS A 271 -5.58 -8.38 -15.77
N CYS A 272 -6.81 -7.99 -15.52
CA CYS A 272 -7.41 -8.12 -14.19
C CYS A 272 -8.65 -9.01 -14.25
N ARG A 273 -8.81 -9.79 -13.19
CA ARG A 273 -10.00 -10.61 -12.94
C ARG A 273 -10.36 -10.50 -11.46
N TRP A 274 -11.58 -10.81 -11.13
CA TRP A 274 -12.04 -10.90 -9.73
C TRP A 274 -13.10 -11.98 -9.59
N SER A 275 -13.12 -12.59 -8.41
CA SER A 275 -14.01 -13.70 -8.10
C SER A 275 -15.43 -13.23 -7.81
N GLU A 276 -16.39 -14.15 -7.88
CA GLU A 276 -17.66 -13.96 -7.21
C GLU A 276 -17.46 -13.78 -5.70
N PRO A 277 -18.38 -13.04 -5.03
CA PRO A 277 -18.31 -12.84 -3.59
C PRO A 277 -18.48 -14.15 -2.80
N VAL A 278 -17.61 -14.37 -1.82
CA VAL A 278 -17.69 -15.50 -0.89
C VAL A 278 -18.08 -14.99 0.50
N PRO A 279 -19.04 -15.61 1.21
CA PRO A 279 -19.41 -15.20 2.57
C PRO A 279 -18.22 -15.15 3.52
N LEU A 280 -18.00 -14.00 4.19
CA LEU A 280 -16.94 -13.83 5.18
C LEU A 280 -17.01 -14.87 6.31
N GLU A 281 -18.21 -15.36 6.62
CA GLU A 281 -18.41 -16.37 7.66
C GLU A 281 -17.72 -17.70 7.32
N ARG A 282 -17.59 -18.04 6.03
CA ARG A 282 -16.81 -19.22 5.60
C ARG A 282 -15.35 -19.12 6.07
N PHE A 283 -14.72 -17.96 5.89
CA PHE A 283 -13.34 -17.71 6.34
C PHE A 283 -13.24 -17.70 7.87
N ARG A 284 -14.25 -17.12 8.55
CA ARG A 284 -14.31 -17.12 10.02
C ARG A 284 -14.44 -18.51 10.59
N SER A 285 -15.28 -19.37 9.97
CA SER A 285 -15.46 -20.75 10.38
C SER A 285 -14.16 -21.53 10.30
N ILE A 286 -13.46 -21.46 9.15
CA ILE A 286 -12.15 -22.09 8.95
C ILE A 286 -11.15 -21.57 10.00
N ALA A 287 -11.05 -20.25 10.15
CA ALA A 287 -10.12 -19.64 11.09
C ALA A 287 -10.34 -20.07 12.54
N ARG A 288 -11.61 -20.24 12.93
CA ARG A 288 -12.02 -20.71 14.27
C ARG A 288 -11.66 -22.18 14.48
N VAL A 289 -12.02 -23.05 13.53
CA VAL A 289 -11.77 -24.49 13.63
C VAL A 289 -10.28 -24.82 13.63
N THR A 290 -9.49 -24.10 12.81
CA THR A 290 -8.05 -24.32 12.68
C THR A 290 -7.20 -23.45 13.61
N ASN A 291 -7.84 -22.55 14.39
CA ASN A 291 -7.15 -21.63 15.31
C ASN A 291 -6.09 -20.77 14.58
N VAL A 292 -6.44 -20.21 13.42
CA VAL A 292 -5.60 -19.28 12.62
C VAL A 292 -6.31 -17.96 12.43
N THR A 293 -5.68 -16.98 11.77
CA THR A 293 -6.36 -15.75 11.37
C THR A 293 -6.99 -15.90 9.98
N ILE A 294 -7.99 -15.07 9.68
CA ILE A 294 -8.57 -15.00 8.32
C ILE A 294 -7.47 -14.72 7.29
N ASN A 295 -6.52 -13.84 7.62
CA ASN A 295 -5.41 -13.53 6.74
C ASN A 295 -4.52 -14.75 6.43
N ASP A 296 -4.33 -15.66 7.39
CA ASP A 296 -3.59 -16.90 7.16
C ASP A 296 -4.34 -17.82 6.17
N VAL A 297 -5.68 -17.90 6.27
CA VAL A 297 -6.51 -18.65 5.33
C VAL A 297 -6.40 -18.06 3.91
N LEU A 298 -6.52 -16.74 3.79
CA LEU A 298 -6.42 -16.03 2.51
C LEU A 298 -5.06 -16.25 1.84
N LEU A 299 -3.98 -16.10 2.58
CA LEU A 299 -2.63 -16.35 2.08
C LEU A 299 -2.41 -17.81 1.70
N SER A 300 -3.04 -18.76 2.41
CA SER A 300 -2.97 -20.18 2.06
C SER A 300 -3.65 -20.47 0.73
N CYS A 301 -4.79 -19.85 0.44
CA CYS A 301 -5.45 -19.95 -0.86
C CYS A 301 -4.54 -19.41 -1.99
N VAL A 302 -3.89 -18.26 -1.76
CA VAL A 302 -2.95 -17.67 -2.73
C VAL A 302 -1.75 -18.58 -2.96
N ALA A 303 -1.15 -19.13 -1.89
CA ALA A 303 0.00 -20.03 -2.01
C ALA A 303 -0.35 -21.32 -2.78
N ALA A 304 -1.58 -21.84 -2.61
CA ALA A 304 -2.06 -22.98 -3.38
C ALA A 304 -2.20 -22.66 -4.87
N ALA A 305 -2.78 -21.52 -5.22
CA ALA A 305 -2.92 -21.10 -6.61
C ALA A 305 -1.54 -20.85 -7.27
N VAL A 306 -0.59 -20.25 -6.55
CA VAL A 306 0.80 -20.11 -7.00
C VAL A 306 1.42 -21.48 -7.24
N ARG A 307 1.24 -22.45 -6.33
CA ARG A 307 1.71 -23.82 -6.52
C ARG A 307 1.17 -24.46 -7.79
N THR A 308 -0.16 -24.37 -8.00
CA THR A 308 -0.81 -24.94 -9.20
C THR A 308 -0.20 -24.32 -10.46
N ARG A 309 -0.04 -23.01 -10.47
CA ARG A 309 0.51 -22.28 -11.62
C ARG A 309 1.94 -22.72 -11.95
N LEU A 310 2.81 -22.76 -10.95
CA LEU A 310 4.21 -23.20 -11.13
C LEU A 310 4.32 -24.66 -11.56
N GLY A 311 3.44 -25.53 -11.05
CA GLY A 311 3.37 -26.94 -11.45
C GLY A 311 3.01 -27.12 -12.92
N ILE A 312 2.10 -26.27 -13.46
CA ILE A 312 1.75 -26.24 -14.89
C ILE A 312 2.97 -25.84 -15.73
N ASP A 313 3.76 -24.87 -15.24
CA ASP A 313 4.94 -24.37 -15.93
C ASP A 313 6.17 -25.32 -15.79
N GLY A 314 6.03 -26.41 -15.02
CA GLY A 314 7.07 -27.44 -14.84
C GLY A 314 8.21 -27.05 -13.90
N ALA A 315 8.00 -26.09 -12.99
CA ALA A 315 8.96 -25.70 -11.98
C ALA A 315 9.20 -26.83 -10.97
N ASP A 316 10.44 -26.92 -10.44
CA ASP A 316 10.74 -27.77 -9.30
C ASP A 316 10.18 -27.11 -8.02
N LEU A 317 9.08 -27.66 -7.52
CA LEU A 317 8.38 -27.11 -6.36
C LEU A 317 9.06 -27.41 -5.03
N ASP A 318 9.88 -28.47 -4.97
CA ASP A 318 10.53 -28.89 -3.71
C ASP A 318 11.66 -27.94 -3.32
N GLU A 319 12.29 -27.29 -4.30
CA GLU A 319 13.37 -26.32 -4.11
C GLU A 319 12.92 -24.86 -4.27
N ALA A 320 11.66 -24.61 -4.64
CA ALA A 320 11.18 -23.27 -4.92
C ALA A 320 11.01 -22.44 -3.64
N VAL A 321 11.72 -21.33 -3.56
CA VAL A 321 11.58 -20.32 -2.51
C VAL A 321 10.86 -19.12 -3.10
N LEU A 322 9.68 -18.80 -2.59
CA LEU A 322 8.84 -17.71 -3.05
C LEU A 322 8.27 -16.94 -1.88
N HIS A 323 8.14 -15.63 -2.06
CA HIS A 323 7.53 -14.75 -1.08
C HIS A 323 6.43 -13.89 -1.69
N ALA A 324 5.46 -13.56 -0.87
CA ALA A 324 4.51 -12.48 -1.12
C ALA A 324 4.97 -11.20 -0.41
N ALA A 325 5.05 -10.10 -1.14
CA ALA A 325 5.17 -8.77 -0.56
C ALA A 325 3.79 -8.34 -0.03
N VAL A 326 3.66 -8.29 1.30
CA VAL A 326 2.40 -7.96 1.98
C VAL A 326 2.52 -6.59 2.65
N PRO A 327 1.72 -5.59 2.23
CA PRO A 327 1.69 -4.30 2.91
C PRO A 327 1.07 -4.41 4.31
N VAL A 328 1.70 -3.76 5.28
CA VAL A 328 1.29 -3.75 6.69
C VAL A 328 1.18 -2.31 7.18
N ASP A 329 0.04 -1.97 7.76
CA ASP A 329 -0.19 -0.65 8.37
C ASP A 329 0.78 -0.40 9.53
N ILE A 330 1.45 0.74 9.48
CA ILE A 330 2.38 1.17 10.54
C ILE A 330 1.85 2.32 11.39
N ARG A 331 0.64 2.82 11.13
CA ARG A 331 0.07 3.98 11.86
C ARG A 331 0.08 3.79 13.37
N SER A 332 -0.24 2.58 13.83
CA SER A 332 -0.20 2.24 15.26
C SER A 332 1.20 2.22 15.87
N ARG A 333 2.23 2.10 15.04
CA ARG A 333 3.65 2.05 15.43
C ARG A 333 4.34 3.42 15.34
N LEU A 334 3.68 4.38 14.68
CA LEU A 334 4.21 5.74 14.57
C LEU A 334 4.09 6.49 15.91
N PRO A 335 5.04 7.39 16.21
CA PRO A 335 4.87 8.37 17.25
C PRO A 335 3.60 9.19 17.05
N ASP A 336 2.98 9.67 18.15
CA ASP A 336 1.71 10.41 18.05
C ASP A 336 1.82 11.64 17.16
N GLU A 337 2.99 12.27 17.13
CA GLU A 337 3.28 13.44 16.30
C GLU A 337 3.30 13.13 14.78
N LEU A 338 3.51 11.85 14.40
CA LEU A 338 3.53 11.38 13.01
C LEU A 338 2.25 10.67 12.60
N LYS A 339 1.37 10.37 13.53
CA LYS A 339 0.09 9.74 13.19
C LYS A 339 -0.74 10.69 12.32
N PRO A 340 -1.26 10.20 11.19
CA PRO A 340 -2.13 11.01 10.36
C PRO A 340 -3.41 11.37 11.12
N ALA A 341 -3.90 12.58 10.88
CA ALA A 341 -5.21 12.98 11.34
C ALA A 341 -6.31 12.21 10.58
N PRO A 342 -7.53 12.06 11.15
CA PRO A 342 -8.64 11.46 10.43
C PRO A 342 -8.88 12.16 9.08
N GLY A 343 -8.89 11.39 7.99
CA GLY A 343 -9.03 11.92 6.62
C GLY A 343 -7.75 12.51 6.01
N GLU A 344 -6.62 12.46 6.69
CA GLU A 344 -5.32 12.85 6.12
C GLU A 344 -4.86 11.82 5.09
N LEU A 345 -4.46 12.31 3.92
CA LEU A 345 -3.91 11.52 2.83
C LEU A 345 -2.41 11.30 3.02
N GLY A 346 -1.91 10.14 2.65
CA GLY A 346 -0.50 9.82 2.69
C GLY A 346 -0.23 8.32 2.68
N ASN A 347 1.04 7.94 2.74
CA ASN A 347 1.52 6.56 2.69
C ASN A 347 2.16 6.15 4.04
N TYR A 348 1.42 5.34 4.81
CA TYR A 348 1.78 4.95 6.18
C TYR A 348 1.78 3.42 6.34
N PHE A 349 2.42 2.73 5.42
CA PHE A 349 2.58 1.27 5.49
C PHE A 349 4.01 0.86 5.19
N GLY A 350 4.43 -0.26 5.76
CA GLY A 350 5.63 -0.98 5.39
C GLY A 350 5.28 -2.26 4.66
N THR A 351 6.27 -2.99 4.21
CA THR A 351 6.11 -4.27 3.53
C THR A 351 6.80 -5.37 4.33
N VAL A 352 6.17 -6.52 4.44
CA VAL A 352 6.78 -7.76 4.92
C VAL A 352 6.80 -8.79 3.79
N PHE A 353 7.80 -9.65 3.80
CA PHE A 353 7.93 -10.75 2.84
C PHE A 353 7.48 -12.03 3.51
N VAL A 354 6.32 -12.53 3.10
CA VAL A 354 5.71 -13.74 3.66
C VAL A 354 6.07 -14.91 2.77
N PRO A 355 6.79 -15.93 3.27
CA PRO A 355 7.05 -17.14 2.50
C PRO A 355 5.74 -17.79 2.04
N LEU A 356 5.68 -18.18 0.78
CA LEU A 356 4.59 -18.94 0.19
C LEU A 356 5.00 -20.41 0.10
N PRO A 357 4.46 -21.31 0.96
CA PRO A 357 4.80 -22.72 0.92
C PRO A 357 4.13 -23.39 -0.28
N VAL A 358 4.91 -23.56 -1.36
CA VAL A 358 4.47 -24.19 -2.62
C VAL A 358 4.90 -25.65 -2.75
N ASP A 359 5.76 -26.16 -1.88
CA ASP A 359 6.28 -27.51 -1.84
C ASP A 359 5.30 -28.54 -1.23
N GLY A 360 4.38 -28.10 -0.36
CA GLY A 360 3.42 -28.98 0.30
C GLY A 360 2.09 -29.11 -0.43
N GLU A 361 1.50 -30.32 -0.48
CA GLU A 361 0.18 -30.57 -1.09
C GLU A 361 -0.97 -30.40 -0.11
N SER A 362 -0.72 -30.57 1.20
CA SER A 362 -1.75 -30.50 2.22
C SER A 362 -2.22 -29.06 2.51
N PRO A 363 -3.51 -28.75 2.39
CA PRO A 363 -4.03 -27.43 2.74
C PRO A 363 -3.75 -27.04 4.20
N LEU A 364 -3.87 -27.97 5.13
CA LEU A 364 -3.63 -27.70 6.56
C LEU A 364 -2.14 -27.48 6.87
N GLU A 365 -1.26 -28.23 6.26
CA GLU A 365 0.18 -28.02 6.42
C GLU A 365 0.58 -26.61 5.92
N ARG A 366 0.15 -26.25 4.72
CA ARG A 366 0.38 -24.92 4.12
C ARG A 366 -0.15 -23.83 5.04
N LEU A 367 -1.37 -23.99 5.55
CA LEU A 367 -2.01 -23.04 6.46
C LEU A 367 -1.21 -22.84 7.76
N TYR A 368 -0.71 -23.90 8.37
CA TYR A 368 0.05 -23.80 9.62
C TYR A 368 1.45 -23.24 9.41
N ARG A 369 2.10 -23.52 8.28
CA ARG A 369 3.37 -22.88 7.89
C ARG A 369 3.19 -21.37 7.73
N ILE A 370 2.16 -20.93 7.02
CA ILE A 370 1.82 -19.51 6.87
C ILE A 370 1.52 -18.86 8.23
N LYS A 371 0.73 -19.51 9.08
CA LYS A 371 0.47 -19.02 10.44
C LYS A 371 1.75 -18.79 11.23
N HIS A 372 2.70 -19.72 11.15
CA HIS A 372 3.99 -19.60 11.84
C HIS A 372 4.72 -18.34 11.37
N GLU A 373 4.86 -18.16 10.07
CA GLU A 373 5.58 -17.04 9.47
C GLU A 373 4.89 -15.70 9.71
N THR A 374 3.57 -15.61 9.52
CA THR A 374 2.83 -14.36 9.76
C THR A 374 2.90 -13.93 11.23
N ARG A 375 2.93 -14.91 12.17
CA ARG A 375 3.11 -14.62 13.59
C ARG A 375 4.51 -14.08 13.89
N ARG A 376 5.56 -14.65 13.29
CA ARG A 376 6.95 -14.18 13.39
C ARG A 376 7.08 -12.76 12.86
N LEU A 377 6.54 -12.50 11.66
CA LEU A 377 6.63 -11.21 10.99
C LEU A 377 5.83 -10.10 11.70
N LYS A 378 4.69 -10.41 12.31
CA LYS A 378 3.93 -9.44 13.13
C LYS A 378 4.73 -8.89 14.32
N GLN A 379 5.70 -9.63 14.83
CA GLN A 379 6.58 -9.22 15.93
C GLN A 379 7.88 -8.58 15.46
N SER A 380 8.15 -8.58 14.15
CA SER A 380 9.37 -8.03 13.55
C SER A 380 9.26 -6.52 13.31
N TRP A 381 10.42 -5.88 13.12
CA TRP A 381 10.54 -4.48 12.71
C TRP A 381 10.56 -4.30 11.18
N GLN A 382 10.48 -5.40 10.41
CA GLN A 382 10.51 -5.37 8.94
C GLN A 382 9.60 -4.27 8.33
N PRO A 383 8.31 -4.09 8.74
CA PRO A 383 7.47 -3.05 8.16
C PRO A 383 8.02 -1.65 8.39
N GLY A 384 8.57 -1.39 9.57
CA GLY A 384 9.17 -0.09 9.90
C GLY A 384 10.45 0.16 9.11
N ILE A 385 11.29 -0.85 8.92
CA ILE A 385 12.51 -0.79 8.12
C ILE A 385 12.15 -0.53 6.65
N ALA A 386 11.21 -1.27 6.09
CA ALA A 386 10.76 -1.11 4.71
C ALA A 386 10.20 0.29 4.44
N TRP A 387 9.36 0.81 5.36
CA TRP A 387 8.84 2.17 5.26
C TRP A 387 9.95 3.22 5.38
N GLY A 388 10.88 3.05 6.32
CA GLY A 388 12.02 3.96 6.50
C GLY A 388 12.93 4.01 5.27
N LEU A 389 13.15 2.88 4.61
CA LEU A 389 13.91 2.79 3.36
C LEU A 389 13.16 3.47 2.21
N ALA A 390 11.86 3.21 2.06
CA ALA A 390 11.03 3.90 1.06
C ALA A 390 11.03 5.42 1.30
N ALA A 391 10.86 5.87 2.56
CA ALA A 391 10.93 7.27 2.93
C ALA A 391 12.31 7.90 2.70
N SER A 392 13.40 7.12 2.71
CA SER A 392 14.75 7.59 2.43
C SER A 392 15.13 7.52 0.95
N ALA A 393 14.35 6.85 0.11
CA ALA A 393 14.67 6.63 -1.31
C ALA A 393 14.94 7.93 -2.09
N THR A 394 14.26 9.02 -1.72
CA THR A 394 14.50 10.34 -2.34
C THR A 394 15.81 10.99 -1.92
N ALA A 395 16.36 10.62 -0.75
CA ALA A 395 17.67 11.09 -0.29
C ALA A 395 18.83 10.27 -0.90
N VAL A 396 18.55 9.12 -1.48
CA VAL A 396 19.53 8.29 -2.18
C VAL A 396 19.85 8.95 -3.53
N PRO A 397 21.14 9.12 -3.89
CA PRO A 397 21.53 9.61 -5.21
C PRO A 397 20.93 8.77 -6.33
N GLU A 398 20.50 9.42 -7.42
CA GLU A 398 19.75 8.79 -8.52
C GLU A 398 20.38 7.49 -9.05
N PRO A 399 21.71 7.36 -9.22
CA PRO A 399 22.32 6.12 -9.71
C PRO A 399 22.18 4.91 -8.78
N TRP A 400 21.93 5.14 -7.49
CA TRP A 400 21.82 4.08 -6.47
C TRP A 400 20.38 3.68 -6.13
N ARG A 401 19.38 4.44 -6.61
CA ARG A 401 17.96 4.19 -6.30
C ARG A 401 17.47 2.87 -6.86
N GLU A 402 17.75 2.64 -8.13
CA GLU A 402 17.32 1.42 -8.82
C GLU A 402 18.02 0.17 -8.29
N PRO A 403 19.34 0.11 -8.11
CA PRO A 403 19.99 -1.02 -7.46
C PRO A 403 19.45 -1.33 -6.06
N LEU A 404 19.18 -0.30 -5.25
CA LEU A 404 18.63 -0.49 -3.90
C LEU A 404 17.19 -1.02 -3.96
N ALA A 405 16.36 -0.47 -4.84
CA ALA A 405 14.99 -0.93 -5.02
C ALA A 405 14.95 -2.38 -5.54
N ASN A 406 15.87 -2.77 -6.40
CA ASN A 406 15.95 -4.12 -6.94
C ASN A 406 16.24 -5.17 -5.87
N VAL A 407 16.98 -4.83 -4.79
CA VAL A 407 17.17 -5.71 -3.63
C VAL A 407 15.83 -6.09 -3.01
N PHE A 408 14.87 -5.15 -2.96
CA PHE A 408 13.51 -5.40 -2.46
C PHE A 408 12.69 -6.23 -3.43
N TYR A 409 12.72 -5.86 -4.72
CA TYR A 409 11.87 -6.51 -5.73
C TYR A 409 12.26 -7.96 -5.99
N ARG A 410 13.54 -8.30 -5.79
CA ARG A 410 14.01 -9.68 -5.93
C ARG A 410 13.57 -10.62 -4.81
N LYS A 411 13.02 -10.07 -3.73
CA LYS A 411 12.56 -10.83 -2.55
C LYS A 411 11.08 -11.20 -2.59
N ALA A 412 10.37 -10.93 -3.68
CA ALA A 412 8.97 -11.30 -3.81
C ALA A 412 8.59 -11.57 -5.26
N SER A 413 7.78 -12.58 -5.47
CA SER A 413 7.20 -12.94 -6.76
C SER A 413 5.77 -12.43 -6.94
N ALA A 414 5.12 -12.00 -5.86
CA ALA A 414 3.77 -11.44 -5.90
C ALA A 414 3.59 -10.34 -4.85
N VAL A 415 2.69 -9.39 -5.13
CA VAL A 415 2.15 -8.48 -4.11
C VAL A 415 0.80 -9.03 -3.66
N VAL A 416 0.61 -9.20 -2.35
CA VAL A 416 -0.68 -9.65 -1.79
C VAL A 416 -1.17 -8.60 -0.80
N SER A 417 -2.26 -7.92 -1.15
CA SER A 417 -2.87 -6.90 -0.30
C SER A 417 -4.23 -7.36 0.21
N ASN A 418 -4.41 -7.37 1.52
CA ASN A 418 -5.69 -7.61 2.16
C ASN A 418 -6.17 -6.32 2.83
N VAL A 419 -7.27 -5.76 2.34
CA VAL A 419 -7.89 -4.56 2.91
C VAL A 419 -9.26 -4.91 3.50
N PRO A 420 -9.39 -4.87 4.82
CA PRO A 420 -10.67 -5.05 5.46
C PRO A 420 -11.57 -3.84 5.18
N GLY A 421 -12.61 -4.05 4.39
CA GLY A 421 -13.65 -3.06 4.18
C GLY A 421 -14.69 -3.07 5.30
N THR A 422 -15.73 -2.26 5.13
CA THR A 422 -16.78 -2.11 6.14
C THR A 422 -17.71 -3.31 6.18
N PRO A 423 -18.13 -3.77 7.38
CA PRO A 423 -19.07 -4.87 7.52
C PRO A 423 -20.50 -4.52 7.07
N GLU A 424 -20.82 -3.22 6.99
CA GLU A 424 -22.12 -2.68 6.62
C GLU A 424 -22.10 -2.10 5.21
N ALA A 425 -23.27 -2.15 4.55
CA ALA A 425 -23.43 -1.50 3.25
C ALA A 425 -23.24 0.01 3.36
N ARG A 426 -22.61 0.60 2.36
CA ARG A 426 -22.33 2.03 2.25
C ARG A 426 -23.06 2.64 1.06
N TYR A 427 -23.19 3.97 1.06
CA TYR A 427 -23.94 4.70 0.06
C TYR A 427 -23.09 5.85 -0.51
N ILE A 428 -22.86 5.85 -1.81
CA ILE A 428 -22.19 6.94 -2.53
C ILE A 428 -23.23 7.79 -3.27
N ALA A 429 -23.19 9.09 -3.07
CA ALA A 429 -24.21 9.99 -3.61
C ALA A 429 -25.65 9.53 -3.29
N GLY A 430 -25.89 8.89 -2.14
CA GLY A 430 -27.18 8.33 -1.72
C GLY A 430 -27.60 7.06 -2.48
N CYS A 431 -26.72 6.45 -3.27
CA CYS A 431 -26.91 5.18 -3.96
C CYS A 431 -26.14 4.08 -3.26
N ARG A 432 -26.75 2.90 -3.10
CA ARG A 432 -26.15 1.79 -2.39
C ARG A 432 -24.96 1.22 -3.17
N ILE A 433 -23.84 1.02 -2.50
CA ILE A 433 -22.72 0.25 -3.02
C ILE A 433 -23.04 -1.23 -2.77
N THR A 434 -23.07 -2.03 -3.82
CA THR A 434 -23.38 -3.47 -3.76
C THR A 434 -22.14 -4.34 -3.80
N GLU A 435 -21.06 -3.84 -4.43
CA GLU A 435 -19.80 -4.55 -4.59
C GLU A 435 -18.64 -3.54 -4.55
N GLN A 436 -17.54 -3.96 -3.99
CA GLN A 436 -16.30 -3.17 -3.93
C GLN A 436 -15.12 -4.05 -4.25
N MET A 437 -14.28 -3.62 -5.18
CA MET A 437 -13.03 -4.25 -5.53
C MET A 437 -11.94 -3.20 -5.69
N PHE A 438 -10.70 -3.56 -5.37
CA PHE A 438 -9.54 -2.72 -5.68
C PHE A 438 -8.37 -3.58 -6.14
N TRP A 439 -7.47 -2.94 -6.87
CA TRP A 439 -6.20 -3.54 -7.28
C TRP A 439 -5.07 -2.59 -6.93
N VAL A 440 -4.09 -3.13 -6.21
CA VAL A 440 -2.88 -2.38 -5.83
C VAL A 440 -1.83 -2.51 -6.94
N PRO A 441 -0.98 -1.50 -7.12
CA PRO A 441 0.14 -1.60 -8.04
C PRO A 441 1.14 -2.64 -7.54
N GLN A 442 1.79 -3.28 -8.48
CA GLN A 442 2.99 -4.07 -8.25
C GLN A 442 4.20 -3.14 -8.38
N ALA A 443 5.33 -3.47 -7.77
CA ALA A 443 6.53 -2.66 -7.82
C ALA A 443 7.68 -3.41 -8.51
N GLY A 444 8.55 -2.69 -9.21
CA GLY A 444 9.70 -3.25 -9.89
C GLY A 444 9.33 -4.27 -10.96
N ASP A 445 9.90 -5.47 -10.86
CA ASP A 445 9.71 -6.57 -11.81
C ASP A 445 8.64 -7.58 -11.34
N ILE A 446 7.86 -7.24 -10.32
CA ILE A 446 6.76 -8.09 -9.85
C ILE A 446 5.58 -7.91 -10.81
N GLY A 447 5.20 -8.98 -11.49
CA GLY A 447 4.12 -8.98 -12.48
C GLY A 447 2.79 -9.53 -11.97
N LEU A 448 2.72 -10.01 -10.71
CA LEU A 448 1.52 -10.59 -10.12
C LEU A 448 1.09 -9.81 -8.88
N GLY A 449 -0.13 -9.31 -8.87
CA GLY A 449 -0.76 -8.63 -7.74
C GLY A 449 -2.10 -9.26 -7.38
N ILE A 450 -2.24 -9.63 -6.11
CA ILE A 450 -3.48 -10.18 -5.56
C ILE A 450 -4.04 -9.18 -4.55
N SER A 451 -5.29 -8.82 -4.73
CA SER A 451 -6.04 -7.95 -3.83
C SER A 451 -7.21 -8.72 -3.23
N ILE A 452 -7.35 -8.65 -1.93
CA ILE A 452 -8.43 -9.31 -1.20
C ILE A 452 -9.22 -8.24 -0.48
N VAL A 453 -10.53 -8.23 -0.70
CA VAL A 453 -11.43 -7.21 -0.17
C VAL A 453 -12.53 -7.88 0.61
N SER A 454 -12.80 -7.42 1.83
CA SER A 454 -14.04 -7.76 2.53
C SER A 454 -14.97 -6.55 2.53
N TYR A 455 -16.22 -6.74 2.11
CA TYR A 455 -17.23 -5.68 2.09
C TYR A 455 -18.61 -6.25 2.36
N ALA A 456 -19.40 -5.62 3.24
CA ALA A 456 -20.77 -5.99 3.57
C ALA A 456 -20.96 -7.51 3.85
N GLY A 457 -20.01 -8.12 4.57
CA GLY A 457 -20.05 -9.53 4.92
C GLY A 457 -19.62 -10.50 3.81
N GLN A 458 -19.09 -10.00 2.70
CA GLN A 458 -18.56 -10.79 1.60
C GLN A 458 -17.04 -10.58 1.47
N VAL A 459 -16.35 -11.55 0.89
CA VAL A 459 -14.92 -11.47 0.54
C VAL A 459 -14.78 -11.77 -0.94
N GLN A 460 -13.97 -10.99 -1.63
CA GLN A 460 -13.62 -11.20 -3.04
C GLN A 460 -12.11 -11.20 -3.22
N PHE A 461 -11.64 -12.06 -4.11
CA PHE A 461 -10.27 -12.05 -4.61
C PHE A 461 -10.23 -11.31 -5.94
N GLY A 462 -9.24 -10.44 -6.11
CA GLY A 462 -8.91 -9.82 -7.36
C GLY A 462 -7.47 -10.07 -7.72
N VAL A 463 -7.21 -10.30 -8.98
CA VAL A 463 -5.86 -10.54 -9.51
C VAL A 463 -5.59 -9.56 -10.64
N VAL A 464 -4.39 -9.01 -10.63
CA VAL A 464 -3.79 -8.31 -11.77
C VAL A 464 -2.51 -9.04 -12.11
N ALA A 465 -2.38 -9.46 -13.34
CA ALA A 465 -1.17 -10.09 -13.83
C ALA A 465 -0.68 -9.41 -15.11
N ASP A 466 0.64 -9.26 -15.25
CA ASP A 466 1.25 -8.92 -16.53
C ASP A 466 1.15 -10.13 -17.47
N GLU A 467 0.91 -9.87 -18.75
CA GLU A 467 0.73 -10.91 -19.76
C GLU A 467 1.95 -11.84 -19.88
N ALA A 468 3.15 -11.34 -19.56
CA ALA A 468 4.36 -12.17 -19.53
C ALA A 468 4.34 -13.21 -18.42
N VAL A 469 3.65 -12.92 -17.31
CA VAL A 469 3.56 -13.79 -16.14
C VAL A 469 2.35 -14.71 -16.24
N MET A 470 1.21 -14.16 -16.65
CA MET A 470 -0.05 -14.88 -16.74
C MET A 470 -0.98 -14.20 -17.74
N ALA A 471 -1.25 -14.84 -18.86
CA ALA A 471 -2.06 -14.26 -19.92
C ALA A 471 -3.55 -14.11 -19.50
N ASP A 472 -4.08 -15.08 -18.77
CA ASP A 472 -5.42 -14.98 -18.15
C ASP A 472 -5.37 -15.42 -16.69
N PRO A 473 -5.69 -14.52 -15.74
CA PRO A 473 -5.69 -14.84 -14.31
C PRO A 473 -6.99 -15.50 -13.80
N GLU A 474 -7.92 -15.90 -14.66
CA GLU A 474 -9.19 -16.53 -14.26
C GLU A 474 -8.96 -17.87 -13.53
N ASP A 475 -8.10 -18.73 -14.12
CA ASP A 475 -7.77 -20.02 -13.51
C ASP A 475 -7.13 -19.88 -12.15
N PHE A 476 -6.30 -18.85 -11.95
CA PHE A 476 -5.68 -18.56 -10.66
C PHE A 476 -6.72 -18.25 -9.57
N LEU A 477 -7.77 -17.50 -9.91
CA LEU A 477 -8.88 -17.25 -8.99
C LEU A 477 -9.64 -18.53 -8.68
N SER A 478 -9.88 -19.36 -9.69
CA SER A 478 -10.52 -20.67 -9.51
C SER A 478 -9.72 -21.55 -8.55
N ASP A 479 -8.40 -21.59 -8.68
CA ASP A 479 -7.51 -22.35 -7.78
C ASP A 479 -7.55 -21.82 -6.34
N CYS A 480 -7.61 -20.49 -6.14
CA CYS A 480 -7.79 -19.90 -4.81
C CYS A 480 -9.11 -20.39 -4.16
N LEU A 481 -10.22 -20.42 -4.93
CA LEU A 481 -11.51 -20.85 -4.42
C LEU A 481 -11.59 -22.38 -4.21
N GLN A 482 -10.93 -23.16 -5.06
CA GLN A 482 -10.80 -24.61 -4.89
C GLN A 482 -10.06 -24.95 -3.60
N GLU A 483 -8.95 -24.26 -3.31
CA GLU A 483 -8.24 -24.45 -2.04
C GLU A 483 -9.12 -24.11 -0.84
N LEU A 484 -9.88 -22.99 -0.92
CA LEU A 484 -10.82 -22.60 0.12
C LEU A 484 -11.86 -23.70 0.39
N ALA A 485 -12.33 -24.38 -0.66
CA ALA A 485 -13.30 -25.47 -0.53
C ALA A 485 -12.71 -26.74 0.13
N ARG A 486 -11.39 -26.93 0.10
CA ARG A 486 -10.72 -28.08 0.73
C ARG A 486 -10.58 -27.95 2.26
N PHE A 487 -10.78 -26.75 2.82
CA PHE A 487 -10.72 -26.56 4.27
C PHE A 487 -11.96 -27.08 4.98
N PRO A 488 -11.82 -27.65 6.20
CA PRO A 488 -12.96 -28.05 7.02
C PRO A 488 -13.76 -26.81 7.48
N GLY A 489 -15.04 -27.01 7.73
CA GLY A 489 -15.95 -26.01 8.27
C GLY A 489 -17.06 -25.67 7.27
N ASP A 490 -18.29 -25.88 7.68
CA ASP A 490 -19.55 -25.46 7.03
C ASP A 490 -20.04 -24.15 7.67
#